data_5298b7c2110a133cc6d052ecececdf41
#
_entry.id   5298b7c2110a133cc6d052ecececdf41
#
_cell.length_a   1.000
_cell.length_b   1.000
_cell.length_c   1.000
_cell.angle_alpha   90.00
_cell.angle_beta   90.00
_cell.angle_gamma   90.00
#
_symmetry.space_group_name_H-M   'P 1'
#
loop_
_entity.id
_entity.type
_entity.pdbx_description
1 polymer ?
#
loop_
_entity_poly.entity_id
_entity_poly.type
_entity_poly.pdbx_seq_one_letter_code
_entity_poly.pdbx_strand_id
1 'polypeptide(L)'
;MKLIDRHIISSITMVAFATLLLCTLMLLSVDLFANLDSYLTRSISYPVIAKLTLLYAPEAVLFALGPSLLFSASFFLSQMQANNEMICLLGSGHSYKRIVIPILLLGIMFSALQFGFSEYVHIPLSKEREAQEDALFGLRSTYDNRNITLRD
;
A
#
# COMPACT_ATOMS: atom_id res chain seq x y z
N MET A 1 0.67 -27.44 17.42
CA MET A 1 -0.25 -26.80 16.48
C MET A 1 0.01 -25.31 16.35
N LYS A 2 0.11 -24.56 17.43
CA LYS A 2 0.32 -23.09 17.41
C LYS A 2 1.70 -22.61 16.91
N LEU A 3 2.74 -23.45 16.95
CA LEU A 3 4.11 -23.04 16.57
C LEU A 3 4.28 -22.87 15.05
N ILE A 4 3.74 -23.82 14.26
CA ILE A 4 3.82 -23.77 12.79
C ILE A 4 3.02 -22.59 12.26
N ASP A 5 1.78 -22.43 12.74
CA ASP A 5 0.90 -21.32 12.33
C ASP A 5 1.53 -19.95 12.67
N ARG A 6 2.14 -19.85 13.84
CA ARG A 6 2.86 -18.63 14.27
C ARG A 6 4.10 -18.36 13.40
N HIS A 7 4.83 -19.41 13.03
CA HIS A 7 6.00 -19.27 12.15
C HIS A 7 5.59 -18.77 10.76
N ILE A 8 4.54 -19.37 10.17
CA ILE A 8 3.99 -18.97 8.88
C ILE A 8 3.57 -17.49 8.91
N ILE A 9 2.76 -17.10 9.88
CA ILE A 9 2.26 -15.74 10.02
C ILE A 9 3.41 -14.75 10.21
N SER A 10 4.36 -15.05 11.09
CA SER A 10 5.50 -14.16 11.36
C SER A 10 6.39 -13.97 10.13
N SER A 11 6.69 -15.04 9.41
CA SER A 11 7.55 -14.99 8.23
C SER A 11 6.88 -14.19 7.10
N ILE A 12 5.61 -14.45 6.82
CA ILE A 12 4.86 -13.71 5.78
C ILE A 12 4.75 -12.24 6.17
N THR A 13 4.43 -11.93 7.42
CA THR A 13 4.28 -10.54 7.88
C THR A 13 5.59 -9.77 7.79
N MET A 14 6.72 -10.40 8.14
CA MET A 14 8.03 -9.76 8.03
C MET A 14 8.39 -9.43 6.58
N VAL A 15 8.20 -10.37 5.66
CA VAL A 15 8.46 -10.15 4.22
C VAL A 15 7.48 -9.15 3.64
N ALA A 16 6.19 -9.21 4.03
CA ALA A 16 5.17 -8.26 3.60
C ALA A 16 5.53 -6.82 4.02
N PHE A 17 5.99 -6.64 5.26
CA PHE A 17 6.38 -5.32 5.74
C PHE A 17 7.62 -4.77 5.01
N ALA A 18 8.64 -5.60 4.79
CA ALA A 18 9.82 -5.22 4.03
C ALA A 18 9.46 -4.82 2.58
N THR A 19 8.63 -5.63 1.92
CA THR A 19 8.17 -5.38 0.55
C THR A 19 7.26 -4.16 0.47
N LEU A 20 6.37 -3.97 1.45
CA LEU A 20 5.51 -2.80 1.57
C LEU A 20 6.36 -1.52 1.63
N LEU A 21 7.37 -1.49 2.49
CA LEU A 21 8.25 -0.34 2.64
C LEU A 21 8.99 -0.03 1.34
N LEU A 22 9.52 -1.06 0.67
CA LEU A 22 10.22 -0.90 -0.60
C LEU A 22 9.29 -0.39 -1.71
N CYS A 23 8.09 -0.97 -1.85
CA CYS A 23 7.11 -0.52 -2.82
C CYS A 23 6.62 0.91 -2.54
N THR A 24 6.40 1.27 -1.28
CA THR A 24 5.99 2.62 -0.89
C THR A 24 7.07 3.64 -1.25
N LEU A 25 8.35 3.36 -0.95
CA LEU A 25 9.45 4.24 -1.33
C LEU A 25 9.58 4.38 -2.85
N MET A 26 9.35 3.30 -3.60
CA MET A 26 9.33 3.35 -5.06
C MET A 26 8.20 4.24 -5.57
N LEU A 27 6.99 4.11 -5.04
CA LEU A 27 5.84 4.95 -5.44
C LEU A 27 6.06 6.42 -5.08
N LEU A 28 6.61 6.73 -3.91
CA LEU A 28 6.98 8.09 -3.52
C LEU A 28 8.01 8.70 -4.49
N SER A 29 8.99 7.90 -4.90
CA SER A 29 9.99 8.35 -5.87
C SER A 29 9.35 8.63 -7.23
N VAL A 30 8.45 7.77 -7.70
CA VAL A 30 7.73 7.96 -8.97
C VAL A 30 6.87 9.22 -8.93
N ASP A 31 6.12 9.44 -7.85
CA ASP A 31 5.31 10.67 -7.69
C ASP A 31 6.17 11.93 -7.71
N LEU A 32 7.30 11.91 -6.99
CA LEU A 32 8.24 13.03 -6.98
C LEU A 32 8.79 13.34 -8.37
N PHE A 33 9.21 12.32 -9.13
CA PHE A 33 9.74 12.52 -10.48
C PHE A 33 8.66 12.94 -11.47
N ALA A 34 7.45 12.41 -11.35
CA ALA A 34 6.33 12.77 -12.22
C ALA A 34 5.93 14.25 -12.07
N ASN A 35 6.03 14.78 -10.86
CA ASN A 35 5.67 16.18 -10.56
C ASN A 35 6.87 17.14 -10.58
N LEU A 36 8.10 16.64 -10.80
CA LEU A 36 9.33 17.42 -10.72
C LEU A 36 9.34 18.64 -11.65
N ASP A 37 8.90 18.47 -12.89
CA ASP A 37 8.83 19.53 -13.88
C ASP A 37 7.91 20.67 -13.41
N SER A 38 6.75 20.33 -12.86
CA SER A 38 5.80 21.28 -12.30
C SER A 38 6.37 22.05 -11.10
N TYR A 39 7.14 21.38 -10.26
CA TYR A 39 7.78 21.98 -9.09
C TYR A 39 8.91 22.95 -9.49
N LEU A 40 9.74 22.58 -10.49
CA LEU A 40 10.83 23.42 -10.98
C LEU A 40 10.32 24.65 -11.73
N THR A 41 9.33 24.47 -12.61
CA THR A 41 8.77 25.57 -13.41
C THR A 41 8.15 26.66 -12.52
N ARG A 42 7.61 26.28 -11.37
CA ARG A 42 6.95 27.21 -10.43
C ARG A 42 7.85 27.66 -9.29
N SER A 43 9.13 27.30 -9.28
CA SER A 43 10.12 27.66 -8.24
C SER A 43 9.61 27.35 -6.81
N ILE A 44 8.96 26.21 -6.63
CA ILE A 44 8.43 25.79 -5.33
C ILE A 44 9.59 25.48 -4.38
N SER A 45 9.48 25.96 -3.13
CA SER A 45 10.51 25.75 -2.11
C SER A 45 10.64 24.24 -1.73
N TYR A 46 11.86 23.75 -1.55
CA TYR A 46 12.15 22.37 -1.20
C TYR A 46 11.34 21.80 -0.02
N PRO A 47 11.14 22.54 1.10
CA PRO A 47 10.35 22.02 2.21
C PRO A 47 8.87 21.80 1.85
N VAL A 48 8.32 22.57 0.92
CA VAL A 48 6.95 22.39 0.44
C VAL A 48 6.84 21.12 -0.41
N ILE A 49 7.83 20.88 -1.29
CA ILE A 49 7.89 19.64 -2.09
C ILE A 49 7.97 18.43 -1.16
N ALA A 50 8.84 18.46 -0.15
CA ALA A 50 8.95 17.37 0.83
C ALA A 50 7.61 17.14 1.58
N LYS A 51 6.89 18.20 1.93
CA LYS A 51 5.59 18.09 2.58
C LYS A 51 4.55 17.43 1.65
N LEU A 52 4.45 17.86 0.39
CA LEU A 52 3.52 17.30 -0.59
C LEU A 52 3.79 15.81 -0.83
N THR A 53 5.08 15.44 -0.99
CA THR A 53 5.48 14.04 -1.15
C THR A 53 5.13 13.21 0.11
N LEU A 54 5.30 13.78 1.30
CA LEU A 54 4.94 13.09 2.55
C LEU A 54 3.42 12.92 2.69
N LEU A 55 2.62 13.89 2.22
CA LEU A 55 1.16 13.78 2.19
C LEU A 55 0.68 12.68 1.22
N TYR A 56 1.47 12.34 0.20
CA TYR A 56 1.19 11.22 -0.69
C TYR A 56 1.50 9.84 -0.06
N ALA A 57 2.32 9.80 0.99
CA ALA A 57 2.75 8.54 1.59
C ALA A 57 1.61 7.59 2.00
N PRO A 58 0.48 8.04 2.61
CA PRO A 58 -0.64 7.16 2.94
C PRO A 58 -1.29 6.52 1.72
N GLU A 59 -1.40 7.25 0.62
CA GLU A 59 -1.92 6.76 -0.65
C GLU A 59 -0.98 5.70 -1.24
N ALA A 60 0.31 5.97 -1.27
CA ALA A 60 1.34 5.03 -1.72
C ALA A 60 1.32 3.73 -0.89
N VAL A 61 1.14 3.81 0.43
CA VAL A 61 0.99 2.64 1.31
C VAL A 61 -0.24 1.81 0.92
N LEU A 62 -1.38 2.43 0.66
CA LEU A 62 -2.59 1.74 0.25
C LEU A 62 -2.41 0.99 -1.06
N PHE A 63 -1.79 1.61 -2.07
CA PHE A 63 -1.49 0.97 -3.34
C PHE A 63 -0.45 -0.15 -3.21
N ALA A 64 0.52 -0.01 -2.32
CA ALA A 64 1.57 -0.99 -2.10
C ALA A 64 1.10 -2.23 -1.32
N LEU A 65 0.03 -2.14 -0.51
CA LEU A 65 -0.44 -3.24 0.36
C LEU A 65 -0.79 -4.51 -0.42
N GLY A 66 -1.58 -4.40 -1.49
CA GLY A 66 -1.99 -5.56 -2.29
C GLY A 66 -0.80 -6.31 -2.90
N PRO A 67 0.04 -5.65 -3.71
CA PRO A 67 1.24 -6.28 -4.28
C PRO A 67 2.21 -6.83 -3.23
N SER A 68 2.40 -6.16 -2.10
CA SER A 68 3.30 -6.63 -1.04
C SER A 68 2.83 -7.92 -0.39
N LEU A 69 1.51 -8.07 -0.18
CA LEU A 69 0.93 -9.31 0.34
C LEU A 69 1.06 -10.47 -0.65
N LEU A 70 0.75 -10.22 -1.92
CA LEU A 70 0.90 -11.24 -2.96
C LEU A 70 2.36 -11.71 -3.08
N PHE A 71 3.30 -10.79 -3.10
CA PHE A 71 4.71 -11.11 -3.16
C PHE A 71 5.15 -11.90 -1.94
N SER A 72 4.79 -11.47 -0.73
CA SER A 72 5.21 -12.14 0.50
C SER A 72 4.64 -13.56 0.61
N ALA A 73 3.39 -13.77 0.24
CA ALA A 73 2.78 -15.09 0.23
C ALA A 73 3.45 -16.01 -0.79
N SER A 74 3.70 -15.52 -2.00
CA SER A 74 4.38 -16.27 -3.07
C SER A 74 5.82 -16.61 -2.70
N PHE A 75 6.54 -15.62 -2.15
CA PHE A 75 7.92 -15.79 -1.70
C PHE A 75 8.02 -16.82 -0.57
N PHE A 76 7.14 -16.74 0.42
CA PHE A 76 7.10 -17.69 1.53
C PHE A 76 6.83 -19.12 1.05
N LEU A 77 5.83 -19.31 0.19
CA LEU A 77 5.51 -20.64 -0.37
C LEU A 77 6.66 -21.19 -1.20
N SER A 78 7.31 -20.34 -2.01
CA SER A 78 8.49 -20.73 -2.78
C SER A 78 9.66 -21.13 -1.88
N GLN A 79 9.89 -20.41 -0.80
CA GLN A 79 10.94 -20.72 0.17
C GLN A 79 10.67 -22.04 0.90
N MET A 80 9.43 -22.29 1.33
CA MET A 80 9.02 -23.57 1.91
C MET A 80 9.25 -24.74 0.95
N GLN A 81 9.01 -24.51 -0.34
CA GLN A 81 9.23 -25.54 -1.35
C GLN A 81 10.73 -25.79 -1.59
N ALA A 82 11.52 -24.72 -1.70
CA ALA A 82 12.97 -24.80 -1.89
C ALA A 82 13.68 -25.51 -0.72
N ASN A 83 13.20 -25.32 0.50
CA ASN A 83 13.74 -25.95 1.71
C ASN A 83 13.16 -27.36 1.97
N ASN A 84 12.31 -27.90 1.08
CA ASN A 84 11.58 -29.15 1.25
C ASN A 84 10.66 -29.20 2.50
N GLU A 85 10.41 -28.07 3.15
CA GLU A 85 9.54 -27.97 4.33
C GLU A 85 8.10 -28.37 4.00
N MET A 86 7.62 -28.00 2.82
CA MET A 86 6.29 -28.37 2.34
C MET A 86 6.16 -29.91 2.20
N ILE A 87 7.17 -30.58 1.65
CA ILE A 87 7.19 -32.03 1.47
C ILE A 87 7.21 -32.72 2.84
N CYS A 88 8.03 -32.24 3.77
CA CYS A 88 8.10 -32.76 5.14
C CYS A 88 6.78 -32.62 5.89
N LEU A 89 6.09 -31.45 5.75
CA LEU A 89 4.79 -31.23 6.37
C LEU A 89 3.70 -32.13 5.79
N LEU A 90 3.64 -32.28 4.48
CA LEU A 90 2.67 -33.17 3.83
C LEU A 90 2.97 -34.64 4.13
N GLY A 91 4.24 -35.04 4.15
CA GLY A 91 4.68 -36.38 4.49
C GLY A 91 4.38 -36.79 5.95
N SER A 92 4.32 -35.82 6.86
CA SER A 92 3.89 -36.00 8.25
C SER A 92 2.37 -36.10 8.45
N GLY A 93 1.60 -36.14 7.35
CA GLY A 93 0.13 -36.27 7.37
C GLY A 93 -0.63 -34.97 7.57
N HIS A 94 0.04 -33.80 7.46
CA HIS A 94 -0.63 -32.50 7.53
C HIS A 94 -1.28 -32.17 6.18
N SER A 95 -2.52 -31.72 6.22
CA SER A 95 -3.24 -31.32 5.01
C SER A 95 -2.74 -29.97 4.47
N TYR A 96 -2.70 -29.79 3.15
CA TYR A 96 -2.37 -28.54 2.47
C TYR A 96 -3.22 -27.34 2.95
N LYS A 97 -4.48 -27.60 3.29
CA LYS A 97 -5.40 -26.57 3.86
C LYS A 97 -4.82 -25.87 5.08
N ARG A 98 -4.01 -26.55 5.87
CA ARG A 98 -3.40 -26.01 7.08
C ARG A 98 -2.34 -24.94 6.78
N ILE A 99 -1.70 -25.01 5.61
CA ILE A 99 -0.75 -23.99 5.16
C ILE A 99 -1.52 -22.79 4.58
N VAL A 100 -2.59 -23.06 3.83
CA VAL A 100 -3.36 -22.02 3.12
C VAL A 100 -4.22 -21.18 4.07
N ILE A 101 -4.83 -21.78 5.09
CA ILE A 101 -5.72 -21.07 6.01
C ILE A 101 -5.05 -19.87 6.70
N PRO A 102 -3.85 -19.96 7.29
CA PRO A 102 -3.17 -18.81 7.88
C PRO A 102 -2.90 -17.69 6.88
N ILE A 103 -2.57 -18.03 5.63
CA ILE A 103 -2.33 -17.06 4.56
C ILE A 103 -3.61 -16.28 4.22
N LEU A 104 -4.74 -17.00 4.08
CA LEU A 104 -6.05 -16.39 3.83
C LEU A 104 -6.49 -15.49 4.99
N LEU A 105 -6.30 -15.94 6.24
CA LEU A 105 -6.62 -15.14 7.42
C LEU A 105 -5.81 -13.85 7.47
N LEU A 106 -4.51 -13.93 7.14
CA LEU A 106 -3.68 -12.73 6.99
C LEU A 106 -4.23 -11.80 5.91
N GLY A 107 -4.59 -12.31 4.75
CA GLY A 107 -5.17 -11.52 3.66
C GLY A 107 -6.44 -10.78 4.11
N ILE A 108 -7.35 -11.46 4.80
CA ILE A 108 -8.59 -10.84 5.34
C ILE A 108 -8.24 -9.77 6.37
N MET A 109 -7.30 -10.05 7.28
CA MET A 109 -6.88 -9.09 8.31
C MET A 109 -6.26 -7.82 7.69
N PHE A 110 -5.38 -7.99 6.71
CA PHE A 110 -4.77 -6.85 6.01
C PHE A 110 -5.79 -6.07 5.17
N SER A 111 -6.78 -6.74 4.58
CA SER A 111 -7.88 -6.07 3.87
C SER A 111 -8.71 -5.20 4.82
N ALA A 112 -9.03 -5.69 6.01
CA ALA A 112 -9.74 -4.92 7.02
C ALA A 112 -8.90 -3.72 7.53
N LEU A 113 -7.59 -3.94 7.73
CA LEU A 113 -6.66 -2.86 8.08
C LEU A 113 -6.56 -1.80 6.98
N GLN A 114 -6.50 -2.22 5.71
CA GLN A 114 -6.48 -1.32 4.56
C GLN A 114 -7.72 -0.45 4.50
N PHE A 115 -8.90 -1.03 4.73
CA PHE A 115 -10.15 -0.27 4.77
C PHE A 115 -10.15 0.77 5.89
N GLY A 116 -9.78 0.38 7.12
CA GLY A 116 -9.68 1.31 8.24
C GLY A 116 -8.64 2.40 8.00
N PHE A 117 -7.47 2.05 7.48
CA PHE A 117 -6.41 3.01 7.15
C PHE A 117 -6.84 4.00 6.06
N SER A 118 -7.59 3.53 5.05
CA SER A 118 -8.14 4.39 4.00
C SER A 118 -9.09 5.44 4.58
N GLU A 119 -10.01 5.02 5.44
CA GLU A 119 -11.03 5.90 6.00
C GLU A 119 -10.45 6.95 6.97
N TYR A 120 -9.57 6.51 7.88
CA TYR A 120 -9.08 7.35 8.97
C TYR A 120 -7.81 8.14 8.65
N VAL A 121 -6.99 7.69 7.69
CA VAL A 121 -5.69 8.30 7.40
C VAL A 121 -5.64 8.86 5.98
N HIS A 122 -5.95 8.04 4.98
CA HIS A 122 -5.79 8.46 3.59
C HIS A 122 -6.75 9.59 3.23
N ILE A 123 -8.05 9.47 3.49
CA ILE A 123 -9.06 10.48 3.09
C ILE A 123 -8.78 11.86 3.69
N PRO A 124 -8.48 12.04 4.99
CA PRO A 124 -8.18 13.37 5.51
C PRO A 124 -6.88 13.97 4.96
N LEU A 125 -5.82 13.14 4.78
CA LEU A 125 -4.55 13.62 4.26
C LEU A 125 -4.58 13.92 2.75
N SER A 126 -5.34 13.17 1.96
CA SER A 126 -5.51 13.45 0.53
C SER A 126 -6.22 14.80 0.30
N LYS A 127 -7.24 15.10 1.10
CA LYS A 127 -7.91 16.42 1.04
C LYS A 127 -6.98 17.56 1.41
N GLU A 128 -6.08 17.36 2.38
CA GLU A 128 -5.08 18.38 2.73
C GLU A 128 -4.06 18.57 1.61
N ARG A 129 -3.65 17.48 0.95
CA ARG A 129 -2.77 17.52 -0.23
C ARG A 129 -3.43 18.29 -1.37
N GLU A 130 -4.65 17.94 -1.76
CA GLU A 130 -5.42 18.63 -2.81
C GLU A 130 -5.55 20.14 -2.51
N ALA A 131 -5.90 20.50 -1.28
CA ALA A 131 -6.00 21.90 -0.89
C ALA A 131 -4.66 22.66 -1.01
N GLN A 132 -3.54 22.02 -0.72
CA GLN A 132 -2.21 22.62 -0.88
C GLN A 132 -1.79 22.69 -2.36
N GLU A 133 -2.09 21.68 -3.15
CA GLU A 133 -1.87 21.68 -4.59
C GLU A 133 -2.69 22.77 -5.26
N ASP A 134 -3.97 22.91 -4.94
CA ASP A 134 -4.83 23.97 -5.46
C ASP A 134 -4.31 25.37 -5.11
N ALA A 135 -3.82 25.54 -3.89
CA ALA A 135 -3.23 26.82 -3.46
C ALA A 135 -1.93 27.17 -4.20
N LEU A 136 -1.10 26.17 -4.51
CA LEU A 136 0.19 26.34 -5.18
C LEU A 136 0.06 26.42 -6.70
N PHE A 137 -0.84 25.60 -7.26
CA PHE A 137 -0.98 25.50 -8.71
C PHE A 137 -2.03 26.44 -9.29
N GLY A 138 -2.82 27.12 -8.44
CA GLY A 138 -3.91 27.99 -8.87
C GLY A 138 -5.01 27.25 -9.63
N LEU A 139 -4.99 25.93 -9.55
CA LEU A 139 -6.02 25.06 -10.06
C LEU A 139 -7.17 25.09 -9.05
N ARG A 140 -7.96 26.19 -9.05
CA ARG A 140 -9.31 26.06 -8.51
C ARG A 140 -9.95 24.92 -9.29
N SER A 141 -10.05 23.78 -8.67
CA SER A 141 -10.93 22.72 -9.09
C SER A 141 -12.33 23.32 -9.18
N THR A 142 -12.68 23.79 -10.38
CA THR A 142 -14.03 24.26 -10.69
C THR A 142 -14.92 23.02 -10.84
N TYR A 143 -14.93 22.18 -9.82
CA TYR A 143 -16.04 21.27 -9.56
C TYR A 143 -17.07 21.99 -8.69
N ASP A 144 -17.36 23.24 -9.05
CA ASP A 144 -18.55 23.89 -8.59
C ASP A 144 -19.70 23.34 -9.46
N ASN A 145 -20.40 22.33 -8.94
CA ASN A 145 -21.63 21.78 -9.54
C ASN A 145 -22.78 22.79 -9.66
N ARG A 146 -22.49 24.08 -9.54
CA ARG A 146 -23.47 25.18 -9.67
C ARG A 146 -23.84 25.54 -11.11
N ASN A 147 -23.15 24.99 -12.11
CA ASN A 147 -23.40 25.34 -13.51
C ASN A 147 -23.98 24.21 -14.36
N ILE A 148 -24.76 23.29 -13.75
CA ILE A 148 -25.72 22.53 -14.53
C ILE A 148 -26.99 23.36 -14.64
N THR A 149 -26.96 24.40 -15.44
CA THR A 149 -28.18 24.97 -16.00
C THR A 149 -28.73 23.97 -17.01
N LEU A 150 -29.70 23.20 -16.61
CA LEU A 150 -30.57 22.48 -17.53
C LEU A 150 -31.19 23.52 -18.45
N ARG A 151 -30.78 23.53 -19.69
CA ARG A 151 -31.34 24.34 -20.75
C ARG A 151 -32.47 23.51 -21.35
N ASP A 152 -33.71 23.86 -20.95
CA ASP A 152 -34.93 23.42 -21.63
C ASP A 152 -34.96 23.94 -23.07
#